data_4bcfb0fd2e27050c6cde0dc429af13ae
#
_entry.id   4bcfb0fd2e27050c6cde0dc429af13ae
#
_cell.length_a   1.000
_cell.length_b   1.000
_cell.length_c   1.000
_cell.angle_alpha   90.00
_cell.angle_beta   90.00
_cell.angle_gamma   90.00
#
_symmetry.space_group_name_H-M   'P 1'
#
loop_
_entity.id
_entity.type
_entity.pdbx_description
1 polymer ?
#
loop_
_entity_poly.entity_id
_entity_poly.type
_entity_poly.pdbx_seq_one_letter_code
_entity_poly.pdbx_strand_id
1 'polypeptide(L)'
;MSNYILKYSRDERVKYISHLDLNRCMLRTFRRSGLPIWYTEGFNPHPYFSFALALSLGYESSCEILDFNLNEELPFEEIKDKLNAVMPSGMKIISVAEQKLKITAIASAEYSFSLETQSPDELYTEIQKLLSQDSIIIEKKTKKGVRTVDIKPDVQLRLFHLLELAKDNLYSHPKL
;
A
#
# COMPACT_ATOMS: atom_id res chain seq x y z
N MET A 1 -19.90 2.01 19.43
CA MET A 1 -19.12 2.22 18.20
C MET A 1 -17.70 1.78 18.48
N SER A 2 -17.22 0.79 17.75
CA SER A 2 -15.90 0.18 17.97
C SER A 2 -15.00 0.50 16.78
N ASN A 3 -13.78 0.94 17.07
CA ASN A 3 -12.83 1.38 16.07
C ASN A 3 -11.83 0.25 15.79
N TYR A 4 -11.70 -0.11 14.52
CA TYR A 4 -10.84 -1.18 14.06
C TYR A 4 -9.83 -0.68 13.05
N ILE A 5 -8.71 -1.40 12.99
CA ILE A 5 -7.70 -1.27 11.96
C ILE A 5 -7.54 -2.61 11.27
N LEU A 6 -7.45 -2.63 9.97
CA LEU A 6 -7.13 -3.83 9.21
C LEU A 6 -5.87 -3.65 8.40
N LYS A 7 -5.16 -4.76 8.23
CA LYS A 7 -4.03 -4.90 7.32
C LYS A 7 -4.45 -5.76 6.14
N TYR A 8 -4.16 -5.31 4.92
CA TYR A 8 -4.47 -6.07 3.71
C TYR A 8 -3.32 -6.05 2.71
N SER A 9 -3.30 -7.05 1.82
CA SER A 9 -2.41 -7.09 0.66
C SER A 9 -3.09 -6.55 -0.59
N ARG A 10 -2.26 -6.07 -1.50
CA ARG A 10 -2.64 -5.61 -2.83
C ARG A 10 -1.58 -6.08 -3.81
N ASP A 11 -1.93 -7.05 -4.66
CA ASP A 11 -1.00 -7.72 -5.56
C ASP A 11 -1.59 -7.91 -6.97
N GLU A 12 -0.85 -8.54 -7.85
CA GLU A 12 -1.25 -8.88 -9.22
C GLU A 12 -1.85 -7.71 -10.01
N ARG A 13 -3.05 -7.92 -10.57
CA ARG A 13 -3.75 -6.91 -11.38
C ARG A 13 -4.28 -5.74 -10.58
N VAL A 14 -4.46 -5.92 -9.27
CA VAL A 14 -5.01 -4.88 -8.39
C VAL A 14 -4.05 -3.71 -8.22
N LYS A 15 -2.75 -3.90 -8.43
CA LYS A 15 -1.78 -2.79 -8.41
C LYS A 15 -2.06 -1.70 -9.46
N TYR A 16 -2.81 -2.04 -10.52
CA TYR A 16 -3.13 -1.11 -11.62
C TYR A 16 -4.48 -0.39 -11.45
N ILE A 17 -5.21 -0.58 -10.36
CA ILE A 17 -6.43 0.19 -10.08
C ILE A 17 -6.10 1.53 -9.44
N SER A 18 -6.86 2.57 -9.80
CA SER A 18 -6.72 3.89 -9.21
C SER A 18 -7.12 3.87 -7.72
N HIS A 19 -6.66 4.86 -6.95
CA HIS A 19 -7.10 5.03 -5.56
C HIS A 19 -8.62 5.24 -5.47
N LEU A 20 -9.23 5.93 -6.42
CA LEU A 20 -10.67 6.12 -6.47
C LEU A 20 -11.42 4.80 -6.68
N ASP A 21 -10.93 3.92 -7.55
CA ASP A 21 -11.53 2.62 -7.79
C ASP A 21 -11.29 1.66 -6.62
N LEU A 22 -10.14 1.75 -5.95
CA LEU A 22 -9.88 1.05 -4.70
C LEU A 22 -10.90 1.47 -3.61
N ASN A 23 -11.15 2.77 -3.46
CA ASN A 23 -12.15 3.30 -2.54
C ASN A 23 -13.55 2.73 -2.86
N ARG A 24 -13.97 2.78 -4.12
CA ARG A 24 -15.23 2.20 -4.59
C ARG A 24 -15.32 0.67 -4.34
N CYS A 25 -14.20 -0.03 -4.53
CA CYS A 25 -14.08 -1.45 -4.25
C CYS A 25 -14.30 -1.75 -2.77
N MET A 26 -13.61 -1.04 -1.89
CA MET A 26 -13.76 -1.19 -0.44
C MET A 26 -15.17 -0.85 0.04
N LEU A 27 -15.79 0.22 -0.46
CA LEU A 27 -17.21 0.54 -0.18
C LEU A 27 -18.14 -0.63 -0.50
N ARG A 28 -17.94 -1.28 -1.66
CA ARG A 28 -18.75 -2.43 -2.06
C ARG A 28 -18.46 -3.66 -1.19
N THR A 29 -17.19 -3.89 -0.85
CA THR A 29 -16.75 -4.99 0.02
C THR A 29 -17.40 -4.86 1.40
N PHE A 30 -17.30 -3.71 2.05
CA PHE A 30 -17.93 -3.47 3.34
C PHE A 30 -19.47 -3.67 3.28
N ARG A 31 -20.14 -3.13 2.27
CA ARG A 31 -21.60 -3.31 2.12
C ARG A 31 -22.03 -4.76 1.92
N ARG A 32 -21.21 -5.59 1.26
CA ARG A 32 -21.51 -7.00 0.99
C ARG A 32 -21.10 -7.94 2.10
N SER A 33 -20.23 -7.51 3.01
CA SER A 33 -19.66 -8.37 4.06
C SER A 33 -20.69 -8.83 5.10
N GLY A 34 -21.84 -8.14 5.21
CA GLY A 34 -22.81 -8.39 6.27
C GLY A 34 -22.35 -7.96 7.66
N LEU A 35 -21.26 -7.18 7.74
CA LEU A 35 -20.81 -6.57 8.99
C LEU A 35 -21.71 -5.40 9.40
N PRO A 36 -21.91 -5.15 10.71
CA PRO A 36 -22.66 -4.01 11.22
C PRO A 36 -21.85 -2.70 11.09
N ILE A 37 -21.57 -2.30 9.86
CA ILE A 37 -20.72 -1.14 9.54
C ILE A 37 -21.37 0.15 10.05
N TRP A 38 -20.54 1.00 10.65
CA TRP A 38 -20.96 2.36 10.96
C TRP A 38 -20.92 3.22 9.69
N TYR A 39 -22.00 3.97 9.47
CA TYR A 39 -22.14 4.88 8.33
C TYR A 39 -21.95 6.32 8.78
N THR A 40 -21.32 7.11 7.91
CA THR A 40 -21.17 8.54 8.13
C THR A 40 -22.53 9.22 8.23
N GLU A 41 -22.63 10.26 9.04
CA GLU A 41 -23.82 11.11 9.14
C GLU A 41 -23.86 12.14 8.00
N GLY A 42 -25.06 12.61 7.64
CA GLY A 42 -25.25 13.66 6.64
C GLY A 42 -26.09 13.23 5.45
N PHE A 43 -26.05 14.01 4.36
CA PHE A 43 -26.91 13.83 3.19
C PHE A 43 -26.59 12.60 2.32
N ASN A 44 -25.38 12.05 2.43
CA ASN A 44 -24.95 10.88 1.65
C ASN A 44 -24.23 9.86 2.54
N PRO A 45 -24.97 9.12 3.39
CA PRO A 45 -24.39 8.14 4.29
C PRO A 45 -23.64 7.04 3.53
N HIS A 46 -22.43 6.76 3.95
CA HIS A 46 -21.61 5.67 3.40
C HIS A 46 -20.77 5.01 4.50
N PRO A 47 -20.35 3.75 4.32
CA PRO A 47 -19.44 3.09 5.25
C PRO A 47 -18.25 3.99 5.57
N TYR A 48 -17.99 4.22 6.84
CA TYR A 48 -16.81 4.98 7.26
C TYR A 48 -15.59 4.07 7.22
N PHE A 49 -14.59 4.49 6.48
CA PHE A 49 -13.23 3.96 6.54
C PHE A 49 -12.24 4.99 5.98
N SER A 50 -10.98 4.86 6.38
CA SER A 50 -9.89 5.74 5.94
C SER A 50 -8.63 4.93 5.65
N PHE A 51 -7.98 5.23 4.53
CA PHE A 51 -6.69 4.64 4.17
C PHE A 51 -5.57 5.39 4.88
N ALA A 52 -4.61 4.64 5.44
CA ALA A 52 -3.47 5.25 6.12
C ALA A 52 -2.52 5.95 5.14
N LEU A 53 -2.25 5.31 4.02
CA LEU A 53 -1.40 5.84 2.96
C LEU A 53 -1.94 5.40 1.60
N ALA A 54 -2.05 6.34 0.67
CA ALA A 54 -2.45 6.01 -0.70
C ALA A 54 -1.26 5.46 -1.48
N LEU A 55 -1.29 4.16 -1.77
CA LEU A 55 -0.27 3.52 -2.59
C LEU A 55 -0.39 3.96 -4.06
N SER A 56 0.71 4.31 -4.68
CA SER A 56 0.77 4.71 -6.08
C SER A 56 0.36 3.58 -7.03
N LEU A 57 -0.09 3.94 -8.23
CA LEU A 57 -0.43 2.99 -9.28
C LEU A 57 0.79 2.17 -9.69
N GLY A 58 0.61 0.87 -9.87
CA GLY A 58 1.68 -0.06 -10.26
C GLY A 58 2.45 -0.68 -9.09
N TYR A 59 2.20 -0.23 -7.85
CA TYR A 59 2.85 -0.79 -6.66
C TYR A 59 2.03 -1.91 -6.03
N GLU A 60 2.71 -2.97 -5.65
CA GLU A 60 2.18 -4.04 -4.79
C GLU A 60 2.46 -3.73 -3.32
N SER A 61 1.66 -4.29 -2.43
CA SER A 61 1.88 -4.14 -0.98
C SER A 61 1.34 -5.34 -0.22
N SER A 62 2.07 -5.75 0.80
CA SER A 62 1.63 -6.76 1.77
C SER A 62 1.18 -6.16 3.11
N CYS A 63 1.11 -4.84 3.22
CA CYS A 63 0.91 -4.17 4.50
C CYS A 63 0.10 -2.87 4.41
N GLU A 64 -0.83 -2.79 3.47
CA GLU A 64 -1.77 -1.67 3.42
C GLU A 64 -2.61 -1.61 4.70
N ILE A 65 -2.83 -0.41 5.19
CA ILE A 65 -3.56 -0.16 6.43
C ILE A 65 -4.81 0.69 6.14
N LEU A 66 -5.92 0.27 6.75
CA LEU A 66 -7.20 0.97 6.68
C LEU A 66 -7.86 0.93 8.06
N ASP A 67 -8.39 2.05 8.54
CA ASP A 67 -9.25 2.10 9.70
C ASP A 67 -10.74 2.11 9.30
N PHE A 68 -11.59 1.57 10.15
CA PHE A 68 -13.04 1.53 9.98
C PHE A 68 -13.76 1.36 11.30
N ASN A 69 -15.06 1.61 11.30
CA ASN A 69 -15.88 1.53 12.49
C ASN A 69 -17.05 0.55 12.33
N LEU A 70 -17.36 -0.16 13.41
CA LEU A 70 -18.57 -0.98 13.53
C LEU A 70 -19.50 -0.41 14.61
N ASN A 71 -20.79 -0.67 14.46
CA ASN A 71 -21.81 -0.29 15.45
C ASN A 71 -21.74 -1.15 16.71
N GLU A 72 -21.20 -2.36 16.61
CA GLU A 72 -21.04 -3.34 17.69
C GLU A 72 -19.68 -4.01 17.62
N GLU A 73 -19.27 -4.64 18.72
CA GLU A 73 -18.03 -5.39 18.79
C GLU A 73 -18.21 -6.78 18.19
N LEU A 74 -17.22 -7.19 17.39
CA LEU A 74 -17.13 -8.52 16.81
C LEU A 74 -15.71 -9.08 16.97
N PRO A 75 -15.55 -10.42 17.02
CA PRO A 75 -14.25 -11.07 16.99
C PRO A 75 -13.46 -10.71 15.73
N PHE A 76 -12.16 -10.45 15.87
CA PHE A 76 -11.31 -10.03 14.76
C PHE A 76 -11.27 -11.04 13.61
N GLU A 77 -11.25 -12.34 13.92
CA GLU A 77 -11.27 -13.39 12.91
C GLU A 77 -12.59 -13.42 12.14
N GLU A 78 -13.73 -13.21 12.82
CA GLU A 78 -15.04 -13.13 12.15
C GLU A 78 -15.08 -11.95 11.16
N ILE A 79 -14.58 -10.78 11.58
CA ILE A 79 -14.49 -9.60 10.70
C ILE A 79 -13.62 -9.91 9.49
N LYS A 80 -12.44 -10.51 9.72
CA LYS A 80 -11.49 -10.90 8.67
C LYS A 80 -12.12 -11.86 7.67
N ASP A 81 -12.79 -12.89 8.15
CA ASP A 81 -13.38 -13.93 7.31
C ASP A 81 -14.55 -13.38 6.48
N LYS A 82 -15.43 -12.59 7.09
CA LYS A 82 -16.55 -11.94 6.38
C LYS A 82 -16.06 -10.99 5.28
N LEU A 83 -15.00 -10.23 5.53
CA LEU A 83 -14.40 -9.36 4.51
C LEU A 83 -13.73 -10.17 3.41
N ASN A 84 -12.94 -11.19 3.75
CA ASN A 84 -12.27 -12.03 2.76
C ASN A 84 -13.24 -12.82 1.87
N ALA A 85 -14.40 -13.21 2.39
CA ALA A 85 -15.44 -13.91 1.61
C ALA A 85 -15.99 -13.07 0.43
N VAL A 86 -15.84 -11.76 0.49
CA VAL A 86 -16.37 -10.82 -0.54
C VAL A 86 -15.28 -9.94 -1.18
N MET A 87 -14.02 -10.14 -0.78
CA MET A 87 -12.89 -9.42 -1.35
C MET A 87 -12.62 -9.90 -2.78
N PRO A 88 -12.24 -9.02 -3.71
CA PRO A 88 -11.84 -9.43 -5.04
C PRO A 88 -10.49 -10.16 -5.03
N SER A 89 -10.24 -10.98 -6.06
CA SER A 89 -8.92 -11.57 -6.29
C SER A 89 -7.84 -10.51 -6.38
N GLY A 90 -6.64 -10.81 -5.85
CA GLY A 90 -5.51 -9.89 -5.76
C GLY A 90 -5.56 -8.94 -4.56
N MET A 91 -6.56 -9.10 -3.67
CA MET A 91 -6.64 -8.42 -2.36
C MET A 91 -7.03 -9.42 -1.27
N LYS A 92 -6.38 -9.30 -0.11
CA LYS A 92 -6.64 -10.18 1.03
C LYS A 92 -6.47 -9.43 2.34
N ILE A 93 -7.46 -9.53 3.22
CA ILE A 93 -7.33 -9.06 4.61
C ILE A 93 -6.42 -10.04 5.36
N ILE A 94 -5.33 -9.53 5.87
CA ILE A 94 -4.29 -10.30 6.57
C ILE A 94 -4.62 -10.38 8.05
N SER A 95 -4.96 -9.24 8.66
CA SER A 95 -5.30 -9.16 10.07
C SER A 95 -6.26 -8.02 10.35
N VAL A 96 -7.00 -8.14 11.44
CA VAL A 96 -7.84 -7.10 12.02
C VAL A 96 -7.43 -6.94 13.48
N ALA A 97 -7.45 -5.74 13.99
CA ALA A 97 -7.13 -5.42 15.38
C ALA A 97 -7.94 -4.20 15.84
N GLU A 98 -7.98 -3.98 17.14
CA GLU A 98 -8.49 -2.72 17.71
C GLU A 98 -7.56 -1.56 17.34
N GLN A 99 -8.14 -0.44 16.95
CA GLN A 99 -7.36 0.77 16.64
C GLN A 99 -6.87 1.44 17.93
N LYS A 100 -5.59 1.24 18.26
CA LYS A 100 -4.95 1.88 19.42
C LYS A 100 -4.34 3.25 19.09
N LEU A 101 -3.87 3.44 17.85
CA LEU A 101 -3.28 4.68 17.36
C LEU A 101 -4.04 5.16 16.12
N LYS A 102 -4.12 6.46 15.93
CA LYS A 102 -4.65 7.03 14.69
C LYS A 102 -3.71 6.69 13.53
N ILE A 103 -4.27 6.46 12.34
CA ILE A 103 -3.46 6.21 11.12
C ILE A 103 -2.50 7.36 10.79
N THR A 104 -2.80 8.58 11.25
CA THR A 104 -1.91 9.75 11.13
C THR A 104 -0.64 9.66 11.98
N ALA A 105 -0.53 8.66 12.87
CA ALA A 105 0.68 8.40 13.65
C ALA A 105 1.76 7.64 12.85
N ILE A 106 1.45 7.17 11.64
CA ILE A 106 2.43 6.53 10.75
C ILE A 106 3.46 7.58 10.31
N ALA A 107 4.70 7.38 10.72
CA ALA A 107 5.80 8.31 10.46
C ALA A 107 6.61 7.95 9.21
N SER A 108 6.66 6.66 8.82
CA SER A 108 7.45 6.18 7.69
C SER A 108 6.81 4.98 7.02
N ALA A 109 7.16 4.76 5.75
CA ALA A 109 6.81 3.57 5.00
C ALA A 109 8.07 2.99 4.36
N GLU A 110 8.17 1.66 4.34
CA GLU A 110 9.28 0.94 3.72
C GLU A 110 8.84 0.40 2.36
N TYR A 111 9.69 0.60 1.36
CA TYR A 111 9.47 0.15 -0.02
C TYR A 111 10.64 -0.73 -0.46
N SER A 112 10.33 -1.87 -1.09
CA SER A 112 11.28 -2.70 -1.80
C SER A 112 11.22 -2.39 -3.30
N PHE A 113 12.38 -2.15 -3.90
CA PHE A 113 12.52 -1.93 -5.34
C PHE A 113 13.44 -3.00 -5.92
N SER A 114 13.01 -3.62 -7.02
CA SER A 114 13.83 -4.51 -7.83
C SER A 114 14.13 -3.83 -9.16
N LEU A 115 15.39 -3.69 -9.50
CA LEU A 115 15.86 -3.06 -10.73
C LEU A 115 16.63 -4.08 -11.57
N GLU A 116 16.19 -4.30 -12.81
CA GLU A 116 16.90 -5.12 -13.78
C GLU A 116 17.85 -4.24 -14.58
N THR A 117 19.14 -4.62 -14.64
CA THR A 117 20.15 -3.86 -15.36
C THR A 117 21.21 -4.81 -15.93
N GLN A 118 21.88 -4.37 -17.02
CA GLN A 118 23.01 -5.08 -17.61
C GLN A 118 24.32 -4.82 -16.85
N SER A 119 24.39 -3.74 -16.04
CA SER A 119 25.55 -3.33 -15.27
C SER A 119 25.20 -3.15 -13.77
N PRO A 120 24.98 -4.22 -13.00
CA PRO A 120 24.57 -4.12 -11.59
C PRO A 120 25.57 -3.35 -10.72
N ASP A 121 26.87 -3.54 -10.92
CA ASP A 121 27.93 -2.90 -10.12
C ASP A 121 28.01 -1.38 -10.38
N GLU A 122 27.83 -0.96 -11.62
CA GLU A 122 27.77 0.46 -11.98
C GLU A 122 26.55 1.12 -11.35
N LEU A 123 25.36 0.51 -11.48
CA LEU A 123 24.13 1.00 -10.88
C LEU A 123 24.24 1.09 -9.36
N TYR A 124 24.83 0.08 -8.73
CA TYR A 124 25.08 0.09 -7.28
C TYR A 124 25.95 1.28 -6.88
N THR A 125 27.07 1.49 -7.61
CA THR A 125 28.00 2.60 -7.36
C THR A 125 27.32 3.97 -7.52
N GLU A 126 26.49 4.13 -8.55
CA GLU A 126 25.73 5.36 -8.78
C GLU A 126 24.69 5.63 -7.68
N ILE A 127 23.97 4.60 -7.23
CA ILE A 127 23.03 4.74 -6.11
C ILE A 127 23.76 5.12 -4.82
N GLN A 128 24.89 4.48 -4.51
CA GLN A 128 25.70 4.85 -3.35
C GLN A 128 26.19 6.30 -3.43
N LYS A 129 26.65 6.73 -4.60
CA LYS A 129 27.08 8.11 -4.85
C LYS A 129 25.92 9.10 -4.68
N LEU A 130 24.73 8.78 -5.20
CA LEU A 130 23.52 9.60 -5.02
C LEU A 130 23.16 9.75 -3.54
N LEU A 131 23.17 8.64 -2.81
CA LEU A 131 22.79 8.60 -1.39
C LEU A 131 23.86 9.21 -0.46
N SER A 132 25.10 9.34 -0.90
CA SER A 132 26.17 10.00 -0.14
C SER A 132 26.14 11.53 -0.24
N GLN A 133 25.32 12.10 -1.12
CA GLN A 133 25.16 13.56 -1.24
C GLN A 133 24.50 14.16 0.00
N ASP A 134 24.86 15.39 0.33
CA ASP A 134 24.26 16.15 1.45
C ASP A 134 22.79 16.52 1.18
N SER A 135 22.41 16.65 -0.10
CA SER A 135 21.06 16.96 -0.54
C SER A 135 20.71 16.20 -1.82
N ILE A 136 19.44 15.80 -1.96
CA ILE A 136 18.89 15.18 -3.17
C ILE A 136 17.72 16.03 -3.64
N ILE A 137 17.99 16.88 -4.61
CA ILE A 137 17.04 17.87 -5.11
C ILE A 137 16.22 17.28 -6.25
N ILE A 138 14.88 17.32 -6.11
CA ILE A 138 13.93 16.93 -7.17
C ILE A 138 12.97 18.07 -7.51
N GLU A 139 12.49 18.09 -8.74
CA GLU A 139 11.42 18.99 -9.17
C GLU A 139 10.07 18.30 -9.02
N LYS A 140 9.20 18.86 -8.18
CA LYS A 140 7.83 18.38 -7.98
C LYS A 140 6.84 19.32 -8.68
N LYS A 141 6.11 18.78 -9.66
CA LYS A 141 4.99 19.50 -10.28
C LYS A 141 3.79 19.55 -9.34
N THR A 142 3.29 20.74 -9.08
CA THR A 142 2.12 21.00 -8.25
C THR A 142 1.07 21.77 -9.04
N LYS A 143 -0.16 21.86 -8.53
CA LYS A 143 -1.21 22.70 -9.15
C LYS A 143 -0.82 24.20 -9.25
N LYS A 144 0.15 24.64 -8.43
CA LYS A 144 0.64 26.04 -8.37
C LYS A 144 1.93 26.27 -9.17
N GLY A 145 2.45 25.23 -9.86
CA GLY A 145 3.69 25.30 -10.63
C GLY A 145 4.73 24.24 -10.21
N VAL A 146 5.94 24.37 -10.72
CA VAL A 146 7.08 23.51 -10.34
C VAL A 146 7.67 24.00 -9.03
N ARG A 147 7.94 23.08 -8.13
CA ARG A 147 8.58 23.33 -6.83
C ARG A 147 9.77 22.41 -6.68
N THR A 148 10.90 22.95 -6.28
CA THR A 148 12.12 22.22 -5.92
C THR A 148 12.01 21.75 -4.48
N VAL A 149 12.31 20.45 -4.23
CA VAL A 149 12.25 19.83 -2.91
C VAL A 149 13.50 18.99 -2.70
N ASP A 150 14.12 19.14 -1.52
CA ASP A 150 15.16 18.21 -1.08
C ASP A 150 14.48 17.01 -0.39
N ILE A 151 14.70 15.83 -0.94
CA ILE A 151 14.16 14.58 -0.41
C ILE A 151 15.15 13.79 0.45
N LYS A 152 16.40 14.25 0.56
CA LYS A 152 17.42 13.56 1.34
C LYS A 152 17.03 13.30 2.80
N PRO A 153 16.40 14.26 3.53
CA PRO A 153 15.94 14.03 4.90
C PRO A 153 14.85 12.97 5.03
N ASP A 154 14.06 12.77 3.95
CA ASP A 154 12.91 11.85 3.94
C ASP A 154 13.29 10.44 3.49
N VAL A 155 14.50 10.23 2.97
CA VAL A 155 14.93 8.95 2.41
C VAL A 155 15.97 8.28 3.31
N GLN A 156 15.64 7.07 3.80
CA GLN A 156 16.56 6.21 4.52
C GLN A 156 16.68 4.87 3.79
N LEU A 157 17.88 4.55 3.29
CA LEU A 157 18.16 3.23 2.74
C LEU A 157 18.54 2.26 3.86
N ARG A 158 17.76 1.20 4.09
CA ARG A 158 18.03 0.25 5.18
C ARG A 158 18.87 -0.95 4.75
N LEU A 159 18.75 -1.40 3.50
CA LEU A 159 19.48 -2.58 3.02
C LEU A 159 19.56 -2.58 1.49
N PHE A 160 20.73 -2.95 0.98
CA PHE A 160 20.95 -3.18 -0.44
C PHE A 160 21.43 -4.61 -0.63
N HIS A 161 20.63 -5.45 -1.29
CA HIS A 161 21.07 -6.78 -1.72
C HIS A 161 21.27 -6.78 -3.22
N LEU A 162 22.49 -7.04 -3.66
CA LEU A 162 22.74 -7.47 -5.03
C LEU A 162 22.27 -8.92 -5.15
N LEU A 163 21.12 -9.14 -5.79
CA LEU A 163 20.73 -10.45 -6.26
C LEU A 163 21.36 -10.63 -7.64
N GLU A 164 22.43 -11.42 -7.74
CA GLU A 164 22.85 -11.99 -9.01
C GLU A 164 21.71 -12.90 -9.48
N LEU A 165 20.97 -12.43 -10.47
CA LEU A 165 20.10 -13.31 -11.25
C LEU A 165 21.00 -14.26 -12.01
N ALA A 166 21.03 -15.54 -11.59
CA ALA A 166 21.67 -16.59 -12.36
C ALA A 166 21.17 -16.52 -13.81
N LYS A 167 22.09 -16.34 -14.75
CA LYS A 167 21.84 -16.18 -16.20
C LYS A 167 21.14 -17.39 -16.85
N ASP A 168 20.78 -18.43 -16.10
CA ASP A 168 20.40 -19.73 -16.63
C ASP A 168 18.89 -19.97 -16.76
N ASN A 169 17.99 -19.01 -16.47
CA ASN A 169 16.54 -19.23 -16.52
C ASN A 169 15.74 -18.31 -17.45
N LEU A 170 16.38 -17.71 -18.46
CA LEU A 170 15.69 -16.76 -19.35
C LEU A 170 14.97 -17.41 -20.55
N TYR A 171 14.99 -18.74 -20.72
CA TYR A 171 14.35 -19.44 -21.84
C TYR A 171 13.69 -20.76 -21.44
N SER A 172 12.70 -20.72 -20.54
CA SER A 172 11.73 -21.78 -20.45
C SER A 172 10.31 -21.22 -20.46
N HIS A 173 9.88 -20.75 -21.64
CA HIS A 173 8.45 -20.68 -21.91
C HIS A 173 7.96 -22.13 -22.11
N PRO A 174 7.01 -22.65 -21.36
CA PRO A 174 6.28 -23.83 -21.79
C PRO A 174 5.44 -23.39 -22.99
N LYS A 175 5.71 -24.00 -24.13
CA LYS A 175 4.79 -24.04 -25.26
C LYS A 175 3.51 -24.72 -24.79
N LEU A 176 2.36 -24.01 -24.96
CA LEU A 176 0.97 -24.47 -25.01
C LEU A 176 0.61 -25.78 -24.30
#